data_f1cc346703ff3b85ae1ee5d91d07e94c
#
_entry.id   f1cc346703ff3b85ae1ee5d91d07e94c
#
_cell.length_a   1.000
_cell.length_b   1.000
_cell.length_c   1.000
_cell.angle_alpha   90.00
_cell.angle_beta   90.00
_cell.angle_gamma   90.00
#
_symmetry.space_group_name_H-M   'P 1'
#
loop_
_entity.id
_entity.type
_entity.pdbx_description
1 polymer ?
#
loop_
_entity_poly.entity_id
_entity_poly.type
_entity_poly.pdbx_seq_one_letter_code
_entity_poly.pdbx_strand_id
1 'polypeptide(L)'
;MPPCWRCEAASRSGDQRKAAWGLLLLMIVLMLCETQLAVMLNDKTGEMTSALAERNHSRFWFAVRDSLIVLGFAVPVYAFYYYMRDAFSNHWRRWLTGKFLDGYLDGRKYYEIGTGAAGDIDNPDQRISEDINTFTGRSTHFGLLMIGSVMQLVAFCAVLWSLSKLLVAFLVVYATVGTFLALHVFGSPLIQLNFWQLRREADFRFGLMRLRENAESIAFYRGEPQERAHIEGRFDAVYQNYWKLIRKQRALNLFQRGFSQLTLVVPAVILAERVLSGHLEVGAAVQAAGAFAAVLTAVSLIVDNFESLSRFVAGIDRLHALSDVMHKRKPRDERAREKIETKHAEQLALRALTLYTPQFDRLLVEKLDVALQPGESLLITGVSGCGKSSLLRAIAGLWRCGEGTIEHPPLEDVFFLPQRPYLQPGTLRSQMIYPDTTTELDDDALRAILDEVCLPELADRVGGLDAAQDWEKVLSMGEQQRLAFARVLVRTPKMVILDEATSALDSCNERRLYERLCRDGITLVSIAHRHAVLQHHTHVLRLTGGGAWQLHPAEGYDFDAVEAEAEAAREAALEAKLADGARTGPSVQPTEKETS
;
A
#
# COMPACT_ATOMS: atom_id res chain seq x y z
N MET A 1 -0.13 -23.62 24.78
CA MET A 1 -1.38 -23.82 24.00
C MET A 1 -1.73 -22.50 23.38
N PRO A 2 -1.66 -22.28 22.06
CA PRO A 2 -2.08 -21.02 21.46
C PRO A 2 -3.61 -20.94 21.51
N PRO A 3 -4.20 -19.83 21.94
CA PRO A 3 -5.63 -19.65 21.92
C PRO A 3 -6.14 -19.65 20.48
N CYS A 4 -7.29 -20.26 20.30
CA CYS A 4 -7.92 -20.58 19.03
C CYS A 4 -8.43 -19.32 18.28
N TRP A 5 -7.52 -18.46 17.81
CA TRP A 5 -7.81 -17.26 17.02
C TRP A 5 -8.66 -17.56 15.76
N ARG A 6 -8.51 -18.78 15.21
CA ARG A 6 -9.31 -19.22 14.05
C ARG A 6 -10.78 -19.46 14.40
N CYS A 7 -11.09 -19.91 15.60
CA CYS A 7 -12.49 -20.15 16.03
C CYS A 7 -13.22 -18.84 16.36
N GLU A 8 -12.53 -17.86 16.99
CA GLU A 8 -13.13 -16.54 17.25
C GLU A 8 -13.31 -15.72 15.95
N ALA A 9 -12.37 -15.79 15.01
CA ALA A 9 -12.51 -15.13 13.71
C ALA A 9 -13.65 -15.71 12.88
N ALA A 10 -13.86 -17.02 12.90
CA ALA A 10 -14.97 -17.67 12.20
C ALA A 10 -16.33 -17.35 12.83
N SER A 11 -16.44 -17.27 14.16
CA SER A 11 -17.67 -16.87 14.87
C SER A 11 -18.00 -15.40 14.62
N ARG A 12 -17.02 -14.49 14.75
CA ARG A 12 -17.20 -13.06 14.44
C ARG A 12 -17.56 -12.81 12.97
N SER A 13 -17.06 -13.61 12.02
CA SER A 13 -17.41 -13.48 10.60
C SER A 13 -18.89 -13.80 10.33
N GLY A 14 -19.47 -14.75 11.05
CA GLY A 14 -20.88 -15.11 10.92
C GLY A 14 -21.85 -14.02 11.40
N ASP A 15 -21.57 -13.40 12.55
CA ASP A 15 -22.40 -12.32 13.10
C ASP A 15 -22.20 -11.01 12.33
N GLN A 16 -21.00 -10.70 11.91
CA GLN A 16 -20.73 -9.55 11.04
C GLN A 16 -21.43 -9.67 9.69
N ARG A 17 -21.53 -10.88 9.13
CA ARG A 17 -22.25 -11.14 7.88
C ARG A 17 -23.75 -10.88 8.02
N LYS A 18 -24.38 -11.32 9.13
CA LYS A 18 -25.81 -11.07 9.40
C LYS A 18 -26.08 -9.57 9.58
N ALA A 19 -25.23 -8.87 10.32
CA ALA A 19 -25.34 -7.42 10.50
C ALA A 19 -25.19 -6.67 9.17
N ALA A 20 -24.25 -7.06 8.31
CA ALA A 20 -24.06 -6.46 6.99
C ALA A 20 -25.29 -6.65 6.07
N TRP A 21 -25.89 -7.86 6.06
CA TRP A 21 -27.13 -8.10 5.31
C TRP A 21 -28.31 -7.31 5.85
N GLY A 22 -28.43 -7.19 7.19
CA GLY A 22 -29.45 -6.36 7.84
C GLY A 22 -29.34 -4.89 7.46
N LEU A 23 -28.13 -4.33 7.49
CA LEU A 23 -27.86 -2.95 7.05
C LEU A 23 -28.16 -2.74 5.57
N LEU A 24 -27.78 -3.68 4.71
CA LEU A 24 -28.06 -3.60 3.27
C LEU A 24 -29.57 -3.64 2.99
N LEU A 25 -30.31 -4.52 3.66
CA LEU A 25 -31.76 -4.58 3.55
C LEU A 25 -32.40 -3.27 4.00
N LEU A 26 -31.97 -2.74 5.14
CA LEU A 26 -32.46 -1.45 5.65
C LEU A 26 -32.21 -0.31 4.66
N MET A 27 -31.03 -0.26 4.05
CA MET A 27 -30.72 0.74 3.01
C MET A 27 -31.65 0.62 1.80
N ILE A 28 -31.92 -0.61 1.33
CA ILE A 28 -32.87 -0.84 0.22
C ILE A 28 -34.26 -0.36 0.58
N VAL A 29 -34.74 -0.61 1.81
CA VAL A 29 -36.02 -0.12 2.28
C VAL A 29 -36.07 1.40 2.34
N LEU A 30 -35.01 2.04 2.84
CA LEU A 30 -34.91 3.51 2.88
C LEU A 30 -34.90 4.10 1.46
N MET A 31 -34.23 3.48 0.50
CA MET A 31 -34.24 3.88 -0.91
C MET A 31 -35.62 3.75 -1.56
N LEU A 32 -36.36 2.69 -1.21
CA LEU A 32 -37.76 2.55 -1.65
C LEU A 32 -38.62 3.68 -1.10
N CYS A 33 -38.49 3.97 0.22
CA CYS A 33 -39.19 5.08 0.85
C CYS A 33 -38.82 6.42 0.19
N GLU A 34 -37.54 6.68 -0.04
CA GLU A 34 -37.06 7.89 -0.71
C GLU A 34 -37.67 8.03 -2.11
N THR A 35 -37.64 6.96 -2.92
CA THR A 35 -38.19 6.97 -4.27
C THR A 35 -39.71 7.25 -4.25
N GLN A 36 -40.46 6.64 -3.34
CA GLN A 36 -41.92 6.89 -3.20
C GLN A 36 -42.19 8.34 -2.75
N LEU A 37 -41.43 8.87 -1.81
CA LEU A 37 -41.59 10.25 -1.35
C LEU A 37 -41.25 11.24 -2.46
N ALA A 38 -40.23 10.94 -3.31
CA ALA A 38 -39.90 11.75 -4.48
C ALA A 38 -41.05 11.75 -5.53
N VAL A 39 -41.68 10.60 -5.79
CA VAL A 39 -42.85 10.50 -6.68
C VAL A 39 -44.02 11.29 -6.11
N MET A 40 -44.32 11.16 -4.80
CA MET A 40 -45.38 11.92 -4.15
C MET A 40 -45.13 13.43 -4.21
N LEU A 41 -43.89 13.88 -4.00
CA LEU A 41 -43.55 15.29 -4.08
C LEU A 41 -43.73 15.84 -5.50
N ASN A 42 -43.34 15.06 -6.51
CA ASN A 42 -43.57 15.42 -7.92
C ASN A 42 -45.05 15.54 -8.26
N ASP A 43 -45.91 14.63 -7.74
CA ASP A 43 -47.36 14.68 -7.89
C ASP A 43 -47.94 15.92 -7.22
N LYS A 44 -47.58 16.21 -5.96
CA LYS A 44 -48.06 17.40 -5.25
C LYS A 44 -47.60 18.71 -5.86
N THR A 45 -46.44 18.74 -6.49
CA THR A 45 -45.98 19.88 -7.28
C THR A 45 -46.86 20.13 -8.50
N GLY A 46 -47.27 19.07 -9.17
CA GLY A 46 -48.28 19.15 -10.23
C GLY A 46 -49.65 19.65 -9.74
N GLU A 47 -50.18 19.09 -8.65
CA GLU A 47 -51.45 19.54 -8.04
C GLU A 47 -51.41 21.04 -7.65
N MET A 48 -50.32 21.47 -7.04
CA MET A 48 -50.14 22.89 -6.68
C MET A 48 -50.19 23.80 -7.90
N THR A 49 -49.60 23.37 -9.00
CA THR A 49 -49.60 24.14 -10.28
C THR A 49 -51.00 24.15 -10.91
N SER A 50 -51.70 23.02 -10.92
CA SER A 50 -53.09 22.96 -11.39
C SER A 50 -54.01 23.88 -10.58
N ALA A 51 -53.95 23.83 -9.25
CA ALA A 51 -54.74 24.67 -8.35
C ALA A 51 -54.48 26.18 -8.56
N LEU A 52 -53.23 26.56 -8.83
CA LEU A 52 -52.89 27.93 -9.21
C LEU A 52 -53.49 28.34 -10.56
N ALA A 53 -53.45 27.47 -11.58
CA ALA A 53 -54.02 27.73 -12.89
C ALA A 53 -55.55 27.87 -12.85
N GLU A 54 -56.19 27.06 -12.01
CA GLU A 54 -57.63 27.11 -11.74
C GLU A 54 -58.06 28.22 -10.79
N ARG A 55 -57.12 28.96 -10.18
CA ARG A 55 -57.37 29.96 -9.14
C ARG A 55 -58.13 29.39 -7.93
N ASN A 56 -57.96 28.12 -7.62
CA ASN A 56 -58.62 27.46 -6.53
C ASN A 56 -57.78 27.56 -5.25
N HIS A 57 -58.13 28.53 -4.39
CA HIS A 57 -57.41 28.85 -3.17
C HIS A 57 -57.35 27.66 -2.18
N SER A 58 -58.44 26.93 -1.99
CA SER A 58 -58.50 25.81 -1.06
C SER A 58 -57.60 24.65 -1.53
N ARG A 59 -57.72 24.23 -2.80
CA ARG A 59 -56.92 23.16 -3.42
C ARG A 59 -55.42 23.46 -3.33
N PHE A 60 -55.06 24.73 -3.57
CA PHE A 60 -53.67 25.17 -3.48
C PHE A 60 -53.08 24.98 -2.08
N TRP A 61 -53.75 25.50 -1.03
CA TRP A 61 -53.23 25.38 0.33
C TRP A 61 -53.23 23.94 0.87
N PHE A 62 -54.13 23.10 0.43
CA PHE A 62 -54.10 21.66 0.71
C PHE A 62 -52.88 21.00 0.05
N ALA A 63 -52.59 21.32 -1.21
CA ALA A 63 -51.41 20.78 -1.90
C ALA A 63 -50.07 21.26 -1.28
N VAL A 64 -50.02 22.52 -0.84
CA VAL A 64 -48.86 23.06 -0.08
C VAL A 64 -48.68 22.33 1.24
N ARG A 65 -49.73 22.18 2.02
CA ARG A 65 -49.68 21.45 3.30
C ARG A 65 -49.20 20.02 3.09
N ASP A 66 -49.77 19.30 2.13
CA ASP A 66 -49.38 17.93 1.83
C ASP A 66 -47.94 17.82 1.35
N SER A 67 -47.46 18.77 0.54
CA SER A 67 -46.06 18.87 0.12
C SER A 67 -45.10 19.07 1.30
N LEU A 68 -45.49 19.93 2.27
CA LEU A 68 -44.70 20.14 3.49
C LEU A 68 -44.66 18.89 4.38
N ILE A 69 -45.76 18.14 4.46
CA ILE A 69 -45.78 16.86 5.17
C ILE A 69 -44.85 15.85 4.51
N VAL A 70 -44.92 15.68 3.18
CA VAL A 70 -44.05 14.79 2.44
C VAL A 70 -42.60 15.18 2.63
N LEU A 71 -42.25 16.47 2.55
CA LEU A 71 -40.89 17.00 2.77
C LEU A 71 -40.41 16.74 4.20
N GLY A 72 -41.31 16.89 5.20
CA GLY A 72 -41.04 16.59 6.61
C GLY A 72 -40.60 15.15 6.86
N PHE A 73 -41.13 14.20 6.08
CA PHE A 73 -40.70 12.81 6.11
C PHE A 73 -39.50 12.53 5.21
N ALA A 74 -39.41 13.16 4.05
CA ALA A 74 -38.37 12.92 3.07
C ALA A 74 -36.97 13.30 3.61
N VAL A 75 -36.85 14.45 4.25
CA VAL A 75 -35.56 14.96 4.79
C VAL A 75 -34.93 14.00 5.83
N PRO A 76 -35.67 13.54 6.87
CA PRO A 76 -35.11 12.56 7.80
C PRO A 76 -34.75 11.23 7.15
N VAL A 77 -35.60 10.70 6.24
CA VAL A 77 -35.33 9.45 5.52
C VAL A 77 -34.03 9.59 4.71
N TYR A 78 -33.85 10.71 4.02
CA TYR A 78 -32.65 11.01 3.23
C TYR A 78 -31.40 11.09 4.13
N ALA A 79 -31.47 11.84 5.22
CA ALA A 79 -30.37 11.97 6.18
C ALA A 79 -29.98 10.61 6.77
N PHE A 80 -30.97 9.80 7.14
CA PHE A 80 -30.72 8.48 7.71
C PHE A 80 -30.17 7.49 6.68
N TYR A 81 -30.60 7.56 5.43
CA TYR A 81 -30.04 6.78 4.33
C TYR A 81 -28.53 7.07 4.12
N TYR A 82 -28.13 8.34 4.06
CA TYR A 82 -26.70 8.71 3.92
C TYR A 82 -25.88 8.23 5.12
N TYR A 83 -26.40 8.43 6.33
CA TYR A 83 -25.75 7.94 7.53
C TYR A 83 -25.51 6.43 7.48
N MET A 84 -26.53 5.65 7.13
CA MET A 84 -26.45 4.19 7.02
C MET A 84 -25.48 3.74 5.92
N ARG A 85 -25.48 4.41 4.78
CA ARG A 85 -24.53 4.17 3.69
C ARG A 85 -23.09 4.33 4.15
N ASP A 86 -22.78 5.43 4.81
CA ASP A 86 -21.42 5.74 5.25
C ASP A 86 -20.99 4.84 6.43
N ALA A 87 -21.91 4.50 7.33
CA ALA A 87 -21.69 3.52 8.38
C ALA A 87 -21.38 2.12 7.82
N PHE A 88 -22.15 1.65 6.82
CA PHE A 88 -21.90 0.38 6.15
C PHE A 88 -20.53 0.35 5.48
N SER A 89 -20.18 1.41 4.74
CA SER A 89 -18.88 1.55 4.09
C SER A 89 -17.73 1.47 5.10
N ASN A 90 -17.87 2.14 6.26
CA ASN A 90 -16.86 2.16 7.31
C ASN A 90 -16.70 0.79 8.00
N HIS A 91 -17.78 0.08 8.25
CA HIS A 91 -17.74 -1.30 8.77
C HIS A 91 -17.08 -2.25 7.78
N TRP A 92 -17.39 -2.14 6.49
CA TRP A 92 -16.76 -2.94 5.44
C TRP A 92 -15.26 -2.63 5.33
N ARG A 93 -14.88 -1.35 5.39
CA ARG A 93 -13.48 -0.92 5.43
C ARG A 93 -12.72 -1.56 6.59
N ARG A 94 -13.27 -1.51 7.82
CA ARG A 94 -12.65 -2.12 9.01
C ARG A 94 -12.39 -3.62 8.81
N TRP A 95 -13.38 -4.34 8.31
CA TRP A 95 -13.25 -5.77 8.05
C TRP A 95 -12.19 -6.07 6.97
N LEU A 96 -12.24 -5.34 5.85
CA LEU A 96 -11.33 -5.57 4.72
C LEU A 96 -9.88 -5.19 5.09
N THR A 97 -9.69 -4.06 5.76
CA THR A 97 -8.36 -3.63 6.25
C THR A 97 -7.78 -4.66 7.22
N GLY A 98 -8.56 -5.18 8.16
CA GLY A 98 -8.10 -6.25 9.05
C GLY A 98 -7.66 -7.49 8.27
N LYS A 99 -8.44 -7.94 7.29
CA LYS A 99 -8.09 -9.09 6.45
C LYS A 99 -6.80 -8.88 5.65
N PHE A 100 -6.59 -7.68 5.12
CA PHE A 100 -5.37 -7.36 4.38
C PHE A 100 -4.16 -7.24 5.30
N LEU A 101 -4.31 -6.66 6.49
CA LEU A 101 -3.24 -6.59 7.49
C LEU A 101 -2.84 -7.99 7.96
N ASP A 102 -3.81 -8.85 8.27
CA ASP A 102 -3.53 -10.24 8.64
C ASP A 102 -2.75 -10.96 7.53
N GLY A 103 -3.21 -10.83 6.28
CA GLY A 103 -2.52 -11.45 5.14
C GLY A 103 -1.15 -10.85 4.82
N TYR A 104 -0.94 -9.56 5.07
CA TYR A 104 0.32 -8.85 4.84
C TYR A 104 1.39 -9.21 5.89
N LEU A 105 0.96 -9.38 7.14
CA LEU A 105 1.84 -9.73 8.26
C LEU A 105 2.09 -11.24 8.36
N ASP A 106 1.15 -12.08 7.88
CA ASP A 106 1.27 -13.53 7.94
C ASP A 106 2.47 -14.04 7.12
N GLY A 107 3.25 -14.93 7.71
CA GLY A 107 4.40 -15.54 7.06
C GLY A 107 5.49 -14.54 6.62
N ARG A 108 5.52 -13.35 7.20
CA ARG A 108 6.47 -12.26 6.85
C ARG A 108 6.36 -11.79 5.40
N LYS A 109 5.17 -11.83 4.80
CA LYS A 109 4.97 -11.43 3.39
C LYS A 109 5.32 -9.98 3.11
N TYR A 110 5.19 -9.08 4.10
CA TYR A 110 5.67 -7.71 3.99
C TYR A 110 7.15 -7.62 3.60
N TYR A 111 7.96 -8.55 4.08
CA TYR A 111 9.39 -8.62 3.75
C TYR A 111 9.60 -9.16 2.31
N GLU A 112 8.91 -10.23 1.91
CA GLU A 112 9.00 -10.80 0.57
C GLU A 112 8.56 -9.76 -0.50
N ILE A 113 7.51 -8.98 -0.22
CA ILE A 113 7.03 -7.89 -1.08
C ILE A 113 8.06 -6.75 -1.12
N GLY A 114 8.58 -6.31 0.03
CA GLY A 114 9.54 -5.21 0.13
C GLY A 114 10.89 -5.50 -0.54
N THR A 115 11.29 -6.77 -0.64
CA THR A 115 12.53 -7.19 -1.32
C THR A 115 12.35 -7.51 -2.81
N GLY A 116 11.14 -7.37 -3.35
CA GLY A 116 10.83 -7.73 -4.75
C GLY A 116 10.78 -9.24 -5.02
N ALA A 117 10.98 -10.08 -4.00
CA ALA A 117 10.95 -11.53 -4.14
C ALA A 117 9.55 -12.07 -4.50
N ALA A 118 8.50 -11.32 -4.22
CA ALA A 118 7.11 -11.68 -4.49
C ALA A 118 6.53 -11.00 -5.74
N GLY A 119 7.35 -10.30 -6.54
CA GLY A 119 6.95 -9.49 -7.69
C GLY A 119 7.01 -8.00 -7.42
N ASP A 120 6.94 -7.21 -8.48
CA ASP A 120 7.03 -5.74 -8.41
C ASP A 120 5.68 -5.15 -7.96
N ILE A 121 5.47 -5.11 -6.64
CA ILE A 121 4.32 -4.44 -6.02
C ILE A 121 4.80 -3.12 -5.43
N ASP A 122 4.42 -2.03 -6.06
CA ASP A 122 4.66 -0.69 -5.56
C ASP A 122 3.71 -0.32 -4.41
N ASN A 123 4.21 0.42 -3.44
CA ASN A 123 3.46 1.08 -2.35
C ASN A 123 2.34 0.21 -1.71
N PRO A 124 2.65 -0.94 -1.08
CA PRO A 124 1.64 -1.78 -0.43
C PRO A 124 0.92 -1.07 0.73
N ASP A 125 1.58 -0.13 1.39
CA ASP A 125 1.04 0.76 2.43
C ASP A 125 -0.10 1.63 1.89
N GLN A 126 0.07 2.26 0.73
CA GLN A 126 -0.95 3.04 0.06
C GLN A 126 -2.15 2.17 -0.35
N ARG A 127 -1.90 0.95 -0.83
CA ARG A 127 -2.97 0.02 -1.20
C ARG A 127 -3.83 -0.37 0.02
N ILE A 128 -3.21 -0.63 1.16
CA ILE A 128 -3.94 -0.98 2.40
C ILE A 128 -4.64 0.23 3.00
N SER A 129 -4.05 1.42 2.99
CA SER A 129 -4.61 2.63 3.62
C SER A 129 -5.63 3.35 2.75
N GLU A 130 -5.30 3.65 1.48
CA GLU A 130 -6.10 4.48 0.58
C GLU A 130 -6.98 3.67 -0.37
N ASP A 131 -6.42 2.63 -1.03
CA ASP A 131 -7.18 1.88 -2.04
C ASP A 131 -8.32 1.08 -1.40
N ILE A 132 -8.13 0.49 -0.20
CA ILE A 132 -9.22 -0.16 0.53
C ILE A 132 -10.32 0.86 0.89
N ASN A 133 -9.96 2.05 1.35
CA ASN A 133 -10.91 3.11 1.66
C ASN A 133 -11.72 3.53 0.42
N THR A 134 -11.01 3.76 -0.67
CA THR A 134 -11.61 4.12 -1.95
C THR A 134 -12.50 2.99 -2.48
N PHE A 135 -12.03 1.75 -2.40
CA PHE A 135 -12.77 0.57 -2.83
C PHE A 135 -14.08 0.41 -2.06
N THR A 136 -14.05 0.41 -0.73
CA THR A 136 -15.25 0.21 0.09
C THR A 136 -16.25 1.34 -0.06
N GLY A 137 -15.77 2.60 -0.05
CA GLY A 137 -16.62 3.78 -0.26
C GLY A 137 -17.26 3.83 -1.63
N ARG A 138 -16.45 3.62 -2.69
CA ARG A 138 -16.95 3.67 -4.08
C ARG A 138 -17.82 2.48 -4.44
N SER A 139 -17.49 1.26 -4.00
CA SER A 139 -18.33 0.07 -4.23
C SER A 139 -19.72 0.26 -3.62
N THR A 140 -19.77 0.72 -2.37
CA THR A 140 -21.06 1.01 -1.69
C THR A 140 -21.81 2.11 -2.43
N HIS A 141 -21.12 3.21 -2.78
CA HIS A 141 -21.74 4.32 -3.50
C HIS A 141 -22.30 3.87 -4.86
N PHE A 142 -21.49 3.26 -5.73
CA PHE A 142 -21.94 2.84 -7.06
C PHE A 142 -22.98 1.73 -7.02
N GLY A 143 -22.84 0.76 -6.09
CA GLY A 143 -23.82 -0.29 -5.92
C GLY A 143 -25.22 0.26 -5.58
N LEU A 144 -25.29 1.14 -4.58
CA LEU A 144 -26.55 1.77 -4.17
C LEU A 144 -27.07 2.76 -5.24
N LEU A 145 -26.17 3.48 -5.87
CA LEU A 145 -26.49 4.41 -6.95
C LEU A 145 -27.17 3.67 -8.14
N MET A 146 -26.65 2.51 -8.55
CA MET A 146 -27.24 1.67 -9.59
C MET A 146 -28.62 1.15 -9.19
N ILE A 147 -28.75 0.64 -7.96
CA ILE A 147 -30.05 0.15 -7.44
C ILE A 147 -31.05 1.30 -7.42
N GLY A 148 -30.68 2.46 -6.86
CA GLY A 148 -31.54 3.64 -6.78
C GLY A 148 -31.98 4.15 -8.15
N SER A 149 -31.05 4.18 -9.12
CA SER A 149 -31.39 4.59 -10.48
C SER A 149 -32.39 3.66 -11.16
N VAL A 150 -32.26 2.35 -10.96
CA VAL A 150 -33.25 1.38 -11.48
C VAL A 150 -34.61 1.61 -10.82
N MET A 151 -34.65 1.85 -9.50
CA MET A 151 -35.90 2.11 -8.77
C MET A 151 -36.56 3.41 -9.24
N GLN A 152 -35.78 4.50 -9.35
CA GLN A 152 -36.28 5.77 -9.89
C GLN A 152 -36.78 5.64 -11.32
N LEU A 153 -36.04 4.93 -12.17
CA LEU A 153 -36.43 4.67 -13.55
C LEU A 153 -37.77 3.96 -13.62
N VAL A 154 -37.95 2.88 -12.86
CA VAL A 154 -39.23 2.13 -12.82
C VAL A 154 -40.37 3.01 -12.30
N ALA A 155 -40.17 3.71 -11.18
CA ALA A 155 -41.19 4.54 -10.56
C ALA A 155 -41.64 5.71 -11.44
N PHE A 156 -40.70 6.48 -11.97
CA PHE A 156 -41.03 7.65 -12.80
C PHE A 156 -41.45 7.29 -14.24
N CYS A 157 -40.98 6.17 -14.81
CA CYS A 157 -41.55 5.64 -16.05
C CYS A 157 -43.01 5.22 -15.87
N ALA A 158 -43.41 4.64 -14.71
CA ALA A 158 -44.80 4.36 -14.44
C ALA A 158 -45.67 5.63 -14.38
N VAL A 159 -45.16 6.70 -13.76
CA VAL A 159 -45.82 8.02 -13.77
C VAL A 159 -45.97 8.55 -15.16
N LEU A 160 -44.90 8.55 -15.99
CA LEU A 160 -44.98 9.02 -17.39
C LEU A 160 -45.90 8.17 -18.23
N TRP A 161 -45.95 6.85 -18.03
CA TRP A 161 -46.83 5.93 -18.73
C TRP A 161 -48.31 6.22 -18.47
N SER A 162 -48.65 6.60 -17.23
CA SER A 162 -50.02 7.00 -16.89
C SER A 162 -50.45 8.31 -17.53
N LEU A 163 -49.49 9.23 -17.79
CA LEU A 163 -49.77 10.52 -18.43
C LEU A 163 -49.76 10.42 -19.98
N SER A 164 -48.74 9.78 -20.56
CA SER A 164 -48.63 9.64 -22.01
C SER A 164 -47.64 8.55 -22.43
N LYS A 165 -48.14 7.54 -23.14
CA LYS A 165 -47.30 6.46 -23.71
C LYS A 165 -46.31 6.99 -24.76
N LEU A 166 -46.69 8.03 -25.52
CA LEU A 166 -45.80 8.68 -26.52
C LEU A 166 -44.59 9.30 -25.83
N LEU A 167 -44.79 9.91 -24.66
CA LEU A 167 -43.72 10.54 -23.90
C LEU A 167 -42.66 9.51 -23.42
N VAL A 168 -43.10 8.33 -23.00
CA VAL A 168 -42.19 7.23 -22.60
C VAL A 168 -41.39 6.71 -23.80
N ALA A 169 -42.06 6.48 -24.94
CA ALA A 169 -41.38 6.05 -26.15
C ALA A 169 -40.31 7.07 -26.62
N PHE A 170 -40.67 8.36 -26.62
CA PHE A 170 -39.71 9.43 -26.91
C PHE A 170 -38.54 9.44 -25.93
N LEU A 171 -38.81 9.32 -24.61
CA LEU A 171 -37.79 9.31 -23.56
C LEU A 171 -36.77 8.18 -23.75
N VAL A 172 -37.24 6.97 -24.08
CA VAL A 172 -36.36 5.82 -24.32
C VAL A 172 -35.40 6.09 -25.47
N VAL A 173 -35.94 6.59 -26.61
CA VAL A 173 -35.12 6.95 -27.78
C VAL A 173 -34.14 8.07 -27.42
N TYR A 174 -34.64 9.13 -26.79
CA TYR A 174 -33.85 10.30 -26.40
C TYR A 174 -32.71 9.93 -25.46
N ALA A 175 -33.00 9.18 -24.38
CA ALA A 175 -32.00 8.73 -23.40
C ALA A 175 -30.96 7.81 -24.06
N THR A 176 -31.38 6.86 -24.91
CA THR A 176 -30.47 5.95 -25.60
C THR A 176 -29.52 6.71 -26.54
N VAL A 177 -30.05 7.61 -27.36
CA VAL A 177 -29.24 8.43 -28.27
C VAL A 177 -28.29 9.33 -27.50
N GLY A 178 -28.75 9.99 -26.43
CA GLY A 178 -27.92 10.86 -25.61
C GLY A 178 -26.79 10.12 -24.93
N THR A 179 -27.08 8.97 -24.35
CA THR A 179 -26.06 8.11 -23.67
C THR A 179 -25.05 7.57 -24.70
N PHE A 180 -25.53 7.09 -25.83
CA PHE A 180 -24.66 6.60 -26.92
C PHE A 180 -23.68 7.67 -27.40
N LEU A 181 -24.19 8.88 -27.70
CA LEU A 181 -23.36 10.02 -28.11
C LEU A 181 -22.36 10.42 -27.02
N ALA A 182 -22.81 10.50 -25.76
CA ALA A 182 -21.94 10.86 -24.65
C ALA A 182 -20.78 9.86 -24.47
N LEU A 183 -21.05 8.56 -24.52
CA LEU A 183 -20.05 7.51 -24.36
C LEU A 183 -19.07 7.44 -25.54
N HIS A 184 -19.57 7.46 -26.77
CA HIS A 184 -18.74 7.29 -27.97
C HIS A 184 -17.92 8.52 -28.31
N VAL A 185 -18.51 9.73 -28.20
CA VAL A 185 -17.86 10.98 -28.64
C VAL A 185 -16.93 11.52 -27.54
N PHE A 186 -17.32 11.39 -26.27
CA PHE A 186 -16.60 12.00 -25.15
C PHE A 186 -15.94 10.98 -24.21
N GLY A 187 -16.54 9.81 -24.02
CA GLY A 187 -16.10 8.82 -23.03
C GLY A 187 -14.66 8.37 -23.25
N SER A 188 -14.37 7.73 -24.39
CA SER A 188 -13.04 7.16 -24.68
C SER A 188 -11.88 8.18 -24.63
N PRO A 189 -11.99 9.39 -25.24
CA PRO A 189 -10.95 10.40 -25.14
C PRO A 189 -10.73 10.93 -23.71
N LEU A 190 -11.79 11.06 -22.91
CA LEU A 190 -11.69 11.52 -21.53
C LEU A 190 -11.01 10.48 -20.63
N ILE A 191 -11.29 9.18 -20.84
CA ILE A 191 -10.58 8.10 -20.13
C ILE A 191 -9.07 8.23 -20.34
N GLN A 192 -8.65 8.31 -21.60
CA GLN A 192 -7.23 8.40 -21.95
C GLN A 192 -6.58 9.64 -21.34
N LEU A 193 -7.23 10.80 -21.44
CA LEU A 193 -6.69 12.05 -20.86
C LEU A 193 -6.60 11.99 -19.33
N ASN A 194 -7.60 11.42 -18.66
CA ASN A 194 -7.58 11.23 -17.22
C ASN A 194 -6.50 10.23 -16.77
N PHE A 195 -6.32 9.12 -17.51
CA PHE A 195 -5.24 8.17 -17.24
C PHE A 195 -3.86 8.84 -17.31
N TRP A 196 -3.61 9.62 -18.39
CA TRP A 196 -2.36 10.36 -18.53
C TRP A 196 -2.20 11.45 -17.48
N GLN A 197 -3.31 12.09 -17.05
CA GLN A 197 -3.27 13.09 -15.98
C GLN A 197 -2.78 12.47 -14.67
N LEU A 198 -3.37 11.36 -14.25
CA LEU A 198 -2.98 10.65 -13.03
C LEU A 198 -1.51 10.20 -13.05
N ARG A 199 -1.05 9.69 -14.20
CA ARG A 199 0.33 9.25 -14.36
C ARG A 199 1.32 10.42 -14.25
N ARG A 200 1.06 11.54 -14.93
CA ARG A 200 1.91 12.73 -14.89
C ARG A 200 1.93 13.40 -13.52
N GLU A 201 0.80 13.44 -12.83
CA GLU A 201 0.74 13.91 -11.44
C GLU A 201 1.54 13.02 -10.48
N ALA A 202 1.52 11.71 -10.70
CA ALA A 202 2.37 10.79 -9.95
C ALA A 202 3.86 11.02 -10.22
N ASP A 203 4.25 11.23 -11.49
CA ASP A 203 5.64 11.55 -11.88
C ASP A 203 6.11 12.88 -11.27
N PHE A 204 5.25 13.90 -11.25
CA PHE A 204 5.54 15.19 -10.62
C PHE A 204 5.71 15.05 -9.11
N ARG A 205 4.79 14.37 -8.43
CA ARG A 205 4.88 14.08 -6.99
C ARG A 205 6.14 13.28 -6.63
N PHE A 206 6.49 12.29 -7.44
CA PHE A 206 7.72 11.53 -7.27
C PHE A 206 8.96 12.42 -7.36
N GLY A 207 8.98 13.39 -8.28
CA GLY A 207 10.05 14.39 -8.38
C GLY A 207 10.20 15.21 -7.09
N LEU A 208 9.10 15.68 -6.52
CA LEU A 208 9.11 16.44 -5.26
C LEU A 208 9.53 15.58 -4.06
N MET A 209 9.10 14.32 -4.02
CA MET A 209 9.49 13.38 -2.96
C MET A 209 10.98 13.10 -2.99
N ARG A 210 11.55 12.87 -4.18
CA ARG A 210 12.99 12.69 -4.38
C ARG A 210 13.79 13.91 -3.92
N LEU A 211 13.32 15.13 -4.23
CA LEU A 211 13.95 16.37 -3.75
C LEU A 211 13.99 16.40 -2.22
N ARG A 212 12.87 16.07 -1.57
CA ARG A 212 12.76 16.06 -0.11
C ARG A 212 13.68 15.03 0.55
N GLU A 213 13.75 13.83 -0.02
CA GLU A 213 14.58 12.73 0.50
C GLU A 213 16.08 13.02 0.37
N ASN A 214 16.48 13.78 -0.64
CA ASN A 214 17.86 14.12 -0.91
C ASN A 214 18.19 15.61 -0.63
N ALA A 215 17.40 16.28 0.20
CA ALA A 215 17.48 17.72 0.41
C ALA A 215 18.88 18.18 0.86
N GLU A 216 19.50 17.46 1.78
CA GLU A 216 20.85 17.76 2.28
C GLU A 216 21.91 17.64 1.17
N SER A 217 21.89 16.54 0.42
CA SER A 217 22.84 16.33 -0.69
C SER A 217 22.69 17.39 -1.78
N ILE A 218 21.45 17.72 -2.14
CA ILE A 218 21.16 18.76 -3.15
C ILE A 218 21.64 20.12 -2.67
N ALA A 219 21.44 20.45 -1.39
CA ALA A 219 21.93 21.68 -0.80
C ALA A 219 23.47 21.75 -0.80
N PHE A 220 24.17 20.66 -0.47
CA PHE A 220 25.62 20.60 -0.53
C PHE A 220 26.16 20.80 -1.96
N TYR A 221 25.50 20.20 -2.95
CA TYR A 221 25.91 20.33 -4.36
C TYR A 221 25.41 21.63 -5.02
N ARG A 222 24.55 22.41 -4.33
CA ARG A 222 23.91 23.64 -4.87
C ARG A 222 23.14 23.33 -6.16
N GLY A 223 22.45 22.19 -6.18
CA GLY A 223 21.77 21.65 -7.36
C GLY A 223 20.37 22.23 -7.62
N GLU A 224 19.92 23.24 -6.84
CA GLU A 224 18.56 23.79 -6.90
C GLU A 224 18.11 24.22 -8.30
N PRO A 225 18.97 24.88 -9.14
CA PRO A 225 18.54 25.32 -10.48
C PRO A 225 18.22 24.12 -11.39
N GLN A 226 19.00 23.04 -11.29
CA GLN A 226 18.82 21.85 -12.12
C GLN A 226 17.59 21.04 -11.66
N GLU A 227 17.42 20.85 -10.36
CA GLU A 227 16.24 20.17 -9.80
C GLU A 227 14.97 20.95 -10.11
N ARG A 228 15.00 22.28 -10.01
CA ARG A 228 13.89 23.16 -10.39
C ARG A 228 13.49 22.95 -11.85
N ALA A 229 14.45 23.01 -12.78
CA ALA A 229 14.16 22.80 -14.20
C ALA A 229 13.54 21.43 -14.48
N HIS A 230 14.01 20.39 -13.79
CA HIS A 230 13.49 19.04 -13.90
C HIS A 230 12.05 18.92 -13.38
N ILE A 231 11.75 19.54 -12.25
CA ILE A 231 10.41 19.57 -11.64
C ILE A 231 9.46 20.41 -12.48
N GLU A 232 9.89 21.58 -12.96
CA GLU A 232 9.10 22.45 -13.86
C GLU A 232 8.74 21.72 -15.16
N GLY A 233 9.68 20.98 -15.77
CA GLY A 233 9.39 20.18 -16.95
C GLY A 233 8.33 19.08 -16.72
N ARG A 234 8.33 18.45 -15.55
CA ARG A 234 7.29 17.49 -15.16
C ARG A 234 5.93 18.18 -14.94
N PHE A 235 5.94 19.33 -14.29
CA PHE A 235 4.73 20.12 -14.08
C PHE A 235 4.14 20.63 -15.39
N ASP A 236 4.96 21.07 -16.35
CA ASP A 236 4.50 21.47 -17.67
C ASP A 236 3.78 20.34 -18.40
N ALA A 237 4.25 19.11 -18.27
CA ALA A 237 3.56 17.94 -18.82
C ALA A 237 2.18 17.71 -18.19
N VAL A 238 2.05 17.91 -16.86
CA VAL A 238 0.77 17.90 -16.15
C VAL A 238 -0.16 19.00 -16.68
N TYR A 239 0.35 20.23 -16.72
CA TYR A 239 -0.38 21.42 -17.14
C TYR A 239 -0.93 21.32 -18.57
N GLN A 240 -0.10 20.92 -19.52
CA GLN A 240 -0.50 20.76 -20.91
C GLN A 240 -1.57 19.68 -21.10
N ASN A 241 -1.45 18.56 -20.38
CA ASN A 241 -2.47 17.52 -20.44
C ASN A 241 -3.79 17.98 -19.82
N TYR A 242 -3.72 18.71 -18.69
CA TYR A 242 -4.90 19.25 -18.04
C TYR A 242 -5.66 20.24 -18.93
N TRP A 243 -4.95 21.06 -19.72
CA TRP A 243 -5.57 21.91 -20.74
C TRP A 243 -6.32 21.12 -21.82
N LYS A 244 -5.79 19.97 -22.25
CA LYS A 244 -6.49 19.08 -23.18
C LYS A 244 -7.76 18.51 -22.53
N LEU A 245 -7.67 18.13 -21.28
CA LEU A 245 -8.79 17.62 -20.48
C LEU A 245 -9.89 18.70 -20.36
N ILE A 246 -9.54 19.92 -19.94
CA ILE A 246 -10.49 21.05 -19.83
C ILE A 246 -11.23 21.31 -21.14
N ARG A 247 -10.54 21.29 -22.28
CA ARG A 247 -11.18 21.50 -23.58
C ARG A 247 -12.21 20.41 -23.91
N LYS A 248 -11.90 19.16 -23.62
CA LYS A 248 -12.82 18.03 -23.83
C LYS A 248 -13.98 18.06 -22.83
N GLN A 249 -13.70 18.37 -21.57
CA GLN A 249 -14.71 18.53 -20.53
C GLN A 249 -15.69 19.66 -20.86
N ARG A 250 -15.19 20.79 -21.37
CA ARG A 250 -16.06 21.89 -21.83
C ARG A 250 -17.05 21.44 -22.91
N ALA A 251 -16.57 20.65 -23.87
CA ALA A 251 -17.45 20.15 -24.95
C ALA A 251 -18.51 19.17 -24.43
N LEU A 252 -18.13 18.28 -23.50
CA LEU A 252 -19.07 17.39 -22.82
C LEU A 252 -20.09 18.18 -22.00
N ASN A 253 -19.64 19.16 -21.20
CA ASN A 253 -20.52 20.00 -20.38
C ASN A 253 -21.54 20.79 -21.26
N LEU A 254 -21.11 21.31 -22.41
CA LEU A 254 -22.00 21.97 -23.34
C LEU A 254 -23.07 21.00 -23.88
N PHE A 255 -22.66 19.80 -24.25
CA PHE A 255 -23.60 18.76 -24.71
C PHE A 255 -24.57 18.37 -23.59
N GLN A 256 -24.09 18.07 -22.40
CA GLN A 256 -24.94 17.69 -21.27
C GLN A 256 -25.91 18.79 -20.85
N ARG A 257 -25.45 20.06 -20.83
CA ARG A 257 -26.33 21.20 -20.52
C ARG A 257 -27.42 21.38 -21.58
N GLY A 258 -27.06 21.34 -22.87
CA GLY A 258 -28.04 21.40 -23.95
C GLY A 258 -29.04 20.26 -23.88
N PHE A 259 -28.54 19.04 -23.68
CA PHE A 259 -29.36 17.85 -23.56
C PHE A 259 -30.29 17.92 -22.34
N SER A 260 -29.80 18.37 -21.17
CA SER A 260 -30.61 18.52 -19.96
C SER A 260 -31.66 19.62 -20.08
N GLN A 261 -31.38 20.73 -20.73
CA GLN A 261 -32.38 21.82 -20.89
C GLN A 261 -33.56 21.47 -21.80
N LEU A 262 -33.35 20.59 -22.78
CA LEU A 262 -34.44 20.08 -23.63
C LEU A 262 -35.49 19.29 -22.82
N THR A 263 -35.14 18.75 -21.68
CA THR A 263 -36.07 18.01 -20.81
C THR A 263 -37.23 18.87 -20.26
N LEU A 264 -37.02 20.18 -20.18
CA LEU A 264 -38.06 21.11 -19.74
C LEU A 264 -39.06 21.39 -20.88
N VAL A 265 -38.56 21.52 -22.12
CA VAL A 265 -39.36 21.95 -23.28
C VAL A 265 -40.10 20.77 -23.93
N VAL A 266 -39.44 19.63 -24.08
CA VAL A 266 -40.00 18.49 -24.85
C VAL A 266 -41.29 17.92 -24.25
N PRO A 267 -41.39 17.65 -22.91
CA PRO A 267 -42.67 17.20 -22.36
C PRO A 267 -43.80 18.21 -22.52
N ALA A 268 -43.48 19.50 -22.38
CA ALA A 268 -44.47 20.56 -22.56
C ALA A 268 -45.00 20.60 -24.01
N VAL A 269 -44.14 20.46 -25.02
CA VAL A 269 -44.53 20.43 -26.43
C VAL A 269 -45.39 19.18 -26.74
N ILE A 270 -44.99 18.00 -26.25
CA ILE A 270 -45.73 16.74 -26.52
C ILE A 270 -47.11 16.75 -25.85
N LEU A 271 -47.25 17.39 -24.70
CA LEU A 271 -48.51 17.46 -23.97
C LEU A 271 -49.34 18.70 -24.28
N ALA A 272 -48.79 19.68 -25.01
CA ALA A 272 -49.42 20.99 -25.30
C ALA A 272 -50.84 20.87 -25.84
N GLU A 273 -51.06 20.05 -26.86
CA GLU A 273 -52.37 19.88 -27.48
C GLU A 273 -53.41 19.34 -26.52
N ARG A 274 -53.03 18.36 -25.65
CA ARG A 274 -53.91 17.76 -24.66
C ARG A 274 -54.22 18.69 -23.49
N VAL A 275 -53.29 19.57 -23.14
CA VAL A 275 -53.50 20.57 -22.08
C VAL A 275 -54.30 21.73 -22.62
N LEU A 276 -54.01 22.24 -23.81
CA LEU A 276 -54.73 23.35 -24.42
C LEU A 276 -56.17 22.99 -24.81
N SER A 277 -56.38 21.70 -25.15
CA SER A 277 -57.75 21.18 -25.41
C SER A 277 -58.57 20.89 -24.16
N GLY A 278 -57.99 21.07 -22.95
CA GLY A 278 -58.67 20.81 -21.69
C GLY A 278 -58.77 19.33 -21.26
N HIS A 279 -58.14 18.40 -21.99
CA HIS A 279 -58.12 16.97 -21.68
C HIS A 279 -57.14 16.62 -20.55
N LEU A 280 -56.19 17.48 -20.24
CA LEU A 280 -55.22 17.33 -19.14
C LEU A 280 -55.08 18.66 -18.38
N GLU A 281 -54.95 18.57 -17.08
CA GLU A 281 -54.63 19.75 -16.24
C GLU A 281 -53.21 20.28 -16.52
N VAL A 282 -52.98 21.59 -16.29
CA VAL A 282 -51.68 22.22 -16.46
C VAL A 282 -50.61 21.59 -15.60
N GLY A 283 -50.97 21.17 -14.37
CA GLY A 283 -50.06 20.48 -13.45
C GLY A 283 -49.56 19.14 -13.96
N ALA A 284 -50.33 18.44 -14.80
CA ALA A 284 -49.91 17.20 -15.43
C ALA A 284 -48.67 17.40 -16.35
N ALA A 285 -48.57 18.56 -17.00
CA ALA A 285 -47.39 18.90 -17.80
C ALA A 285 -46.16 19.14 -16.93
N VAL A 286 -46.33 19.78 -15.76
CA VAL A 286 -45.25 20.00 -14.78
C VAL A 286 -44.80 18.68 -14.15
N GLN A 287 -45.77 17.83 -13.77
CA GLN A 287 -45.50 16.49 -13.24
C GLN A 287 -44.73 15.64 -14.29
N ALA A 288 -45.12 15.69 -15.54
CA ALA A 288 -44.43 15.00 -16.63
C ALA A 288 -43.01 15.52 -16.83
N ALA A 289 -42.80 16.83 -16.79
CA ALA A 289 -41.45 17.41 -16.90
C ALA A 289 -40.54 16.99 -15.75
N GLY A 290 -41.05 16.98 -14.51
CA GLY A 290 -40.33 16.48 -13.34
C GLY A 290 -39.99 15.00 -13.44
N ALA A 291 -40.95 14.17 -13.82
CA ALA A 291 -40.73 12.73 -14.02
C ALA A 291 -39.74 12.44 -15.17
N PHE A 292 -39.83 13.19 -16.27
CA PHE A 292 -38.90 13.08 -17.40
C PHE A 292 -37.48 13.45 -16.98
N ALA A 293 -37.30 14.53 -16.23
CA ALA A 293 -35.99 14.93 -15.67
C ALA A 293 -35.41 13.87 -14.71
N ALA A 294 -36.23 13.28 -13.86
CA ALA A 294 -35.80 12.22 -12.93
C ALA A 294 -35.28 10.98 -13.68
N VAL A 295 -36.04 10.53 -14.72
CA VAL A 295 -35.60 9.38 -15.53
C VAL A 295 -34.31 9.69 -16.29
N LEU A 296 -34.19 10.90 -16.88
CA LEU A 296 -32.97 11.27 -17.58
C LEU A 296 -31.76 11.31 -16.65
N THR A 297 -31.92 11.85 -15.45
CA THR A 297 -30.87 11.84 -14.41
C THR A 297 -30.45 10.41 -14.08
N ALA A 298 -31.40 9.49 -13.90
CA ALA A 298 -31.11 8.10 -13.64
C ALA A 298 -30.34 7.40 -14.79
N VAL A 299 -30.65 7.71 -16.04
CA VAL A 299 -29.97 7.16 -17.22
C VAL A 299 -28.58 7.81 -17.43
N SER A 300 -28.44 9.11 -17.18
CA SER A 300 -27.17 9.84 -17.37
C SER A 300 -26.12 9.50 -16.32
N LEU A 301 -26.48 8.80 -15.28
CA LEU A 301 -25.66 8.50 -14.10
C LEU A 301 -24.29 7.89 -14.45
N ILE A 302 -24.22 6.96 -15.41
CA ILE A 302 -22.97 6.31 -15.84
C ILE A 302 -22.04 7.34 -16.45
N VAL A 303 -22.59 8.26 -17.27
CA VAL A 303 -21.83 9.31 -17.94
C VAL A 303 -21.29 10.32 -16.92
N ASP A 304 -22.13 10.73 -15.97
CA ASP A 304 -21.79 11.72 -14.94
C ASP A 304 -20.74 11.21 -13.94
N ASN A 305 -20.69 9.90 -13.72
CA ASN A 305 -19.75 9.27 -12.78
C ASN A 305 -18.59 8.55 -13.47
N PHE A 306 -18.41 8.73 -14.77
CA PHE A 306 -17.48 7.96 -15.59
C PHE A 306 -16.02 8.07 -15.11
N GLU A 307 -15.54 9.28 -14.78
CA GLU A 307 -14.18 9.51 -14.25
C GLU A 307 -13.97 8.80 -12.91
N SER A 308 -14.93 8.91 -12.02
CA SER A 308 -14.90 8.24 -10.71
C SER A 308 -14.90 6.71 -10.84
N LEU A 309 -15.65 6.19 -11.81
CA LEU A 309 -15.71 4.76 -12.11
C LEU A 309 -14.38 4.24 -12.67
N SER A 310 -13.74 4.99 -13.56
CA SER A 310 -12.43 4.63 -14.13
C SER A 310 -11.34 4.55 -13.05
N ARG A 311 -11.29 5.53 -12.14
CA ARG A 311 -10.35 5.50 -11.00
C ARG A 311 -10.65 4.34 -10.05
N PHE A 312 -11.91 4.02 -9.86
CA PHE A 312 -12.34 2.90 -9.02
C PHE A 312 -11.87 1.55 -9.58
N VAL A 313 -12.03 1.32 -10.89
CA VAL A 313 -11.56 0.09 -11.56
C VAL A 313 -10.04 -0.07 -11.42
N ALA A 314 -9.26 0.98 -11.64
CA ALA A 314 -7.81 0.94 -11.44
C ALA A 314 -7.41 0.60 -10.00
N GLY A 315 -8.15 1.09 -9.00
CA GLY A 315 -7.95 0.73 -7.59
C GLY A 315 -8.25 -0.74 -7.30
N ILE A 316 -9.27 -1.31 -7.94
CA ILE A 316 -9.59 -2.75 -7.83
C ILE A 316 -8.43 -3.60 -8.34
N ASP A 317 -7.87 -3.28 -9.51
CA ASP A 317 -6.77 -4.03 -10.10
C ASP A 317 -5.53 -4.02 -9.19
N ARG A 318 -5.22 -2.88 -8.55
CA ARG A 318 -4.11 -2.78 -7.59
C ARG A 318 -4.34 -3.61 -6.33
N LEU A 319 -5.56 -3.57 -5.77
CA LEU A 319 -5.92 -4.40 -4.60
C LEU A 319 -5.91 -5.88 -4.96
N HIS A 320 -6.38 -6.23 -6.16
CA HIS A 320 -6.35 -7.62 -6.63
C HIS A 320 -4.91 -8.12 -6.75
N ALA A 321 -4.01 -7.33 -7.36
CA ALA A 321 -2.60 -7.68 -7.47
C ALA A 321 -1.95 -7.92 -6.10
N LEU A 322 -2.20 -7.06 -5.11
CA LEU A 322 -1.72 -7.25 -3.73
C LEU A 322 -2.33 -8.50 -3.09
N SER A 323 -3.65 -8.70 -3.21
CA SER A 323 -4.35 -9.88 -2.69
C SER A 323 -3.82 -11.17 -3.31
N ASP A 324 -3.54 -11.16 -4.59
CA ASP A 324 -2.99 -12.31 -5.32
C ASP A 324 -1.62 -12.72 -4.76
N VAL A 325 -0.72 -11.75 -4.56
CA VAL A 325 0.60 -12.03 -3.99
C VAL A 325 0.49 -12.55 -2.55
N MET A 326 -0.44 -12.01 -1.75
CA MET A 326 -0.66 -12.50 -0.38
C MET A 326 -1.23 -13.92 -0.33
N HIS A 327 -2.06 -14.33 -1.31
CA HIS A 327 -2.75 -15.63 -1.28
C HIS A 327 -2.17 -16.66 -2.24
N LYS A 328 -1.45 -16.25 -3.29
CA LYS A 328 -0.83 -17.20 -4.22
C LYS A 328 0.30 -17.94 -3.52
N ARG A 329 0.24 -19.25 -3.62
CA ARG A 329 1.40 -20.08 -3.34
C ARG A 329 2.39 -19.91 -4.50
N LYS A 330 3.68 -19.73 -4.19
CA LYS A 330 4.74 -19.66 -5.20
C LYS A 330 4.60 -20.79 -6.23
N PRO A 331 4.89 -20.55 -7.51
CA PRO A 331 4.87 -21.59 -8.55
C PRO A 331 5.68 -22.82 -8.14
N ARG A 332 5.32 -23.97 -8.66
CA ARG A 332 5.98 -25.25 -8.31
C ARG A 332 7.47 -25.23 -8.65
N ASP A 333 7.84 -24.56 -9.73
CA ASP A 333 9.23 -24.46 -10.19
C ASP A 333 10.08 -23.54 -9.28
N GLU A 334 9.53 -22.46 -8.75
CA GLU A 334 10.23 -21.62 -7.78
C GLU A 334 10.41 -22.34 -6.43
N ARG A 335 9.40 -23.08 -5.97
CA ARG A 335 9.52 -23.91 -4.76
C ARG A 335 10.54 -25.04 -4.93
N ALA A 336 10.68 -25.57 -6.13
CA ALA A 336 11.67 -26.61 -6.42
C ALA A 336 13.12 -26.09 -6.32
N ARG A 337 13.33 -24.77 -6.38
CA ARG A 337 14.64 -24.11 -6.23
C ARG A 337 14.91 -23.64 -4.82
N GLU A 338 13.89 -23.53 -3.96
CA GLU A 338 14.01 -23.19 -2.53
C GLU A 338 14.16 -24.49 -1.72
N LYS A 339 15.38 -25.01 -1.60
CA LYS A 339 15.67 -26.29 -0.95
C LYS A 339 16.47 -26.15 0.33
N ILE A 340 16.49 -24.95 0.93
CA ILE A 340 17.12 -24.76 2.24
C ILE A 340 16.18 -25.32 3.30
N GLU A 341 16.64 -26.37 3.98
CA GLU A 341 15.94 -26.95 5.14
C GLU A 341 16.44 -26.30 6.41
N THR A 342 15.52 -25.86 7.26
CA THR A 342 15.86 -25.35 8.60
C THR A 342 15.46 -26.39 9.64
N LYS A 343 16.40 -26.73 10.53
CA LYS A 343 16.20 -27.69 11.63
C LYS A 343 16.51 -27.02 12.96
N HIS A 344 15.75 -27.35 13.99
CA HIS A 344 16.04 -26.90 15.34
C HIS A 344 17.12 -27.77 15.97
N ALA A 345 18.18 -27.13 16.46
CA ALA A 345 19.30 -27.74 17.17
C ALA A 345 19.77 -26.81 18.30
N GLU A 346 20.59 -27.28 19.21
CA GLU A 346 21.18 -26.43 20.24
C GLU A 346 22.34 -25.57 19.73
N GLN A 347 22.94 -26.00 18.63
CA GLN A 347 24.11 -25.37 18.01
C GLN A 347 23.75 -24.80 16.62
N LEU A 348 24.57 -23.88 16.13
CA LEU A 348 24.51 -23.44 14.74
C LEU A 348 25.34 -24.39 13.86
N ALA A 349 24.71 -25.02 12.87
CA ALA A 349 25.42 -25.74 11.84
C ALA A 349 24.85 -25.45 10.46
N LEU A 350 25.74 -25.16 9.53
CA LEU A 350 25.45 -24.97 8.10
C LEU A 350 26.02 -26.20 7.38
N ARG A 351 25.17 -26.97 6.69
CA ARG A 351 25.58 -28.23 6.04
C ARG A 351 25.31 -28.16 4.54
N ALA A 352 26.39 -28.22 3.77
CA ALA A 352 26.38 -28.14 2.31
C ALA A 352 25.53 -26.97 1.79
N LEU A 353 25.57 -25.83 2.49
CA LEU A 353 24.72 -24.68 2.20
C LEU A 353 25.18 -23.98 0.94
N THR A 354 24.33 -23.93 -0.07
CA THR A 354 24.54 -23.16 -1.31
C THR A 354 23.52 -22.06 -1.41
N LEU A 355 23.95 -20.81 -1.64
CA LEU A 355 23.07 -19.64 -1.70
C LEU A 355 23.17 -18.95 -3.05
N TYR A 356 22.02 -18.54 -3.59
CA TYR A 356 21.88 -17.75 -4.80
C TYR A 356 21.19 -16.41 -4.51
N THR A 357 21.32 -15.47 -5.44
CA THR A 357 20.46 -14.26 -5.46
C THR A 357 18.99 -14.61 -5.66
N PRO A 358 18.03 -13.71 -5.37
CA PRO A 358 16.60 -14.02 -5.54
C PRO A 358 16.19 -14.44 -6.94
N GLN A 359 16.87 -13.92 -7.97
CA GLN A 359 16.65 -14.29 -9.38
C GLN A 359 17.38 -15.57 -9.80
N PHE A 360 18.20 -16.17 -8.94
CA PHE A 360 19.06 -17.34 -9.24
C PHE A 360 20.08 -17.08 -10.36
N ASP A 361 20.44 -15.83 -10.61
CA ASP A 361 21.40 -15.40 -11.64
C ASP A 361 22.84 -15.40 -11.14
N ARG A 362 23.07 -15.34 -9.83
CA ARG A 362 24.39 -15.30 -9.22
C ARG A 362 24.52 -16.24 -8.03
N LEU A 363 25.59 -17.04 -8.03
CA LEU A 363 26.03 -17.86 -6.91
C LEU A 363 26.71 -16.98 -5.85
N LEU A 364 26.28 -17.05 -4.60
CA LEU A 364 26.83 -16.28 -3.48
C LEU A 364 27.75 -17.11 -2.61
N VAL A 365 27.34 -18.34 -2.27
CA VAL A 365 28.11 -19.29 -1.45
C VAL A 365 27.84 -20.69 -1.98
N GLU A 366 28.87 -21.54 -2.07
CA GLU A 366 28.76 -22.90 -2.58
C GLU A 366 29.16 -23.92 -1.50
N LYS A 367 28.25 -24.85 -1.19
CA LYS A 367 28.49 -26.00 -0.29
C LYS A 367 29.21 -25.62 1.02
N LEU A 368 28.74 -24.59 1.70
CA LEU A 368 29.31 -24.13 2.95
C LEU A 368 29.02 -25.15 4.07
N ASP A 369 30.09 -25.62 4.71
CA ASP A 369 30.03 -26.49 5.88
C ASP A 369 30.73 -25.81 7.06
N VAL A 370 29.94 -25.38 8.08
CA VAL A 370 30.41 -24.75 9.31
C VAL A 370 29.55 -25.22 10.46
N ALA A 371 30.16 -25.59 11.57
CA ALA A 371 29.46 -25.94 12.81
C ALA A 371 30.10 -25.20 13.99
N LEU A 372 29.28 -24.58 14.83
CA LEU A 372 29.69 -23.87 16.04
C LEU A 372 29.08 -24.56 17.24
N GLN A 373 29.91 -24.84 18.25
CA GLN A 373 29.41 -25.30 19.55
C GLN A 373 28.77 -24.14 20.32
N PRO A 374 27.86 -24.41 21.27
CA PRO A 374 27.31 -23.38 22.15
C PRO A 374 28.42 -22.56 22.84
N GLY A 375 28.33 -21.21 22.73
CA GLY A 375 29.35 -20.32 23.29
C GLY A 375 30.52 -20.01 22.35
N GLU A 376 30.66 -20.71 21.22
CA GLU A 376 31.63 -20.32 20.17
C GLU A 376 31.11 -19.14 19.34
N SER A 377 32.06 -18.50 18.65
CA SER A 377 31.73 -17.28 17.88
C SER A 377 32.36 -17.31 16.50
N LEU A 378 31.59 -16.82 15.52
CA LEU A 378 31.96 -16.77 14.08
C LEU A 378 31.99 -15.32 13.59
N LEU A 379 33.15 -14.90 13.11
CA LEU A 379 33.28 -13.64 12.38
C LEU A 379 33.21 -13.90 10.89
N ILE A 380 32.26 -13.25 10.20
CA ILE A 380 32.09 -13.34 8.75
C ILE A 380 32.73 -12.12 8.11
N THR A 381 33.73 -12.36 7.26
CA THR A 381 34.48 -11.32 6.54
C THR A 381 34.40 -11.52 5.03
N GLY A 382 34.86 -10.55 4.27
CA GLY A 382 34.94 -10.63 2.81
C GLY A 382 34.50 -9.33 2.15
N VAL A 383 34.71 -9.28 0.86
CA VAL A 383 34.48 -8.08 0.05
C VAL A 383 33.01 -7.64 0.01
N SER A 384 32.78 -6.36 -0.27
CA SER A 384 31.41 -5.87 -0.42
C SER A 384 30.69 -6.64 -1.54
N GLY A 385 29.44 -7.02 -1.31
CA GLY A 385 28.62 -7.74 -2.29
C GLY A 385 28.94 -9.23 -2.46
N CYS A 386 29.82 -9.86 -1.64
CA CYS A 386 30.11 -11.30 -1.71
C CYS A 386 29.01 -12.20 -1.09
N GLY A 387 28.00 -11.63 -0.43
CA GLY A 387 26.88 -12.39 0.13
C GLY A 387 26.85 -12.50 1.66
N LYS A 388 27.67 -11.74 2.42
CA LYS A 388 27.70 -11.77 3.89
C LYS A 388 26.32 -11.59 4.53
N SER A 389 25.63 -10.49 4.23
CA SER A 389 24.28 -10.22 4.78
C SER A 389 23.23 -11.20 4.21
N SER A 390 23.43 -11.78 3.01
CA SER A 390 22.56 -12.83 2.48
C SER A 390 22.70 -14.12 3.29
N LEU A 391 23.90 -14.46 3.74
CA LEU A 391 24.14 -15.60 4.62
C LEU A 391 23.46 -15.41 5.97
N LEU A 392 23.58 -14.21 6.59
CA LEU A 392 22.86 -13.93 7.84
C LEU A 392 21.34 -13.99 7.66
N ARG A 393 20.84 -13.47 6.54
CA ARG A 393 19.40 -13.56 6.22
C ARG A 393 18.95 -15.01 6.01
N ALA A 394 19.81 -15.88 5.46
CA ALA A 394 19.50 -17.30 5.33
C ALA A 394 19.41 -17.98 6.71
N ILE A 395 20.33 -17.68 7.62
CA ILE A 395 20.29 -18.16 9.01
C ILE A 395 19.01 -17.66 9.73
N ALA A 396 18.60 -16.41 9.46
CA ALA A 396 17.35 -15.83 9.97
C ALA A 396 16.06 -16.43 9.37
N GLY A 397 16.18 -17.32 8.37
CA GLY A 397 15.04 -17.86 7.63
C GLY A 397 14.36 -16.83 6.70
N LEU A 398 15.03 -15.70 6.42
CA LEU A 398 14.56 -14.63 5.52
C LEU A 398 15.02 -14.83 4.07
N TRP A 399 16.01 -15.69 3.82
CA TRP A 399 16.54 -16.01 2.51
C TRP A 399 16.37 -17.48 2.21
N ARG A 400 15.67 -17.82 1.13
CA ARG A 400 15.29 -19.21 0.79
C ARG A 400 15.87 -19.70 -0.54
N CYS A 401 16.56 -18.80 -1.27
CA CYS A 401 17.09 -19.10 -2.60
C CYS A 401 18.40 -19.89 -2.48
N GLY A 402 18.29 -21.21 -2.51
CA GLY A 402 19.44 -22.09 -2.35
C GLY A 402 19.06 -23.50 -1.96
N GLU A 403 20.07 -24.28 -1.56
CA GLU A 403 19.92 -25.65 -1.07
C GLU A 403 20.89 -25.93 0.08
N GLY A 404 20.60 -26.94 0.87
CA GLY A 404 21.36 -27.34 2.04
C GLY A 404 20.53 -27.29 3.33
N THR A 405 21.19 -27.52 4.45
CA THR A 405 20.53 -27.54 5.78
C THR A 405 21.15 -26.50 6.70
N ILE A 406 20.29 -25.73 7.39
CA ILE A 406 20.66 -24.80 8.45
C ILE A 406 20.08 -25.33 9.75
N GLU A 407 20.94 -25.64 10.70
CA GLU A 407 20.57 -26.05 12.04
C GLU A 407 20.86 -24.89 13.00
N HIS A 408 19.88 -24.47 13.79
CA HIS A 408 20.04 -23.38 14.77
C HIS A 408 19.05 -23.52 15.94
N PRO A 409 19.26 -22.85 17.08
CA PRO A 409 18.28 -22.78 18.16
C PRO A 409 16.95 -22.23 17.66
N PRO A 410 15.83 -22.51 18.36
CA PRO A 410 14.54 -21.89 18.02
C PRO A 410 14.70 -20.39 17.86
N LEU A 411 14.01 -19.78 16.86
CA LEU A 411 14.15 -18.34 16.57
C LEU A 411 13.76 -17.44 17.75
N GLU A 412 13.07 -17.99 18.75
CA GLU A 412 12.78 -17.34 20.02
C GLU A 412 14.06 -17.12 20.86
N ASP A 413 15.05 -18.00 20.71
CA ASP A 413 16.35 -17.96 21.40
C ASP A 413 17.45 -17.30 20.54
N VAL A 414 17.11 -16.78 19.36
CA VAL A 414 18.03 -16.10 18.44
C VAL A 414 17.66 -14.63 18.36
N PHE A 415 18.64 -13.74 18.52
CA PHE A 415 18.43 -12.31 18.39
C PHE A 415 19.25 -11.71 17.25
N PHE A 416 18.58 -10.94 16.39
CA PHE A 416 19.21 -10.26 15.27
C PHE A 416 19.38 -8.78 15.56
N LEU A 417 20.59 -8.27 15.42
CA LEU A 417 20.90 -6.84 15.43
C LEU A 417 21.34 -6.41 14.02
N PRO A 418 20.49 -5.71 13.26
CA PRO A 418 20.85 -5.17 11.96
C PRO A 418 21.74 -3.93 12.10
N GLN A 419 22.40 -3.54 11.03
CA GLN A 419 23.23 -2.33 10.93
C GLN A 419 22.48 -1.06 11.35
N ARG A 420 21.23 -0.93 10.92
CA ARG A 420 20.28 0.12 11.37
C ARG A 420 19.19 -0.52 12.23
N PRO A 421 19.20 -0.27 13.53
CA PRO A 421 18.18 -0.81 14.42
C PRO A 421 16.81 -0.20 14.10
N TYR A 422 15.78 -1.02 14.16
CA TYR A 422 14.41 -0.53 14.11
C TYR A 422 14.01 0.03 15.47
N LEU A 423 13.53 1.28 15.48
CA LEU A 423 12.97 1.93 16.65
C LEU A 423 11.47 2.15 16.45
N GLN A 424 10.66 1.53 17.32
CA GLN A 424 9.21 1.67 17.23
C GLN A 424 8.74 2.99 17.87
N PRO A 425 7.60 3.57 17.43
CA PRO A 425 6.94 4.62 18.21
C PRO A 425 6.54 4.09 19.59
N GLY A 426 6.83 4.84 20.66
CA GLY A 426 6.48 4.42 22.02
C GLY A 426 7.44 4.95 23.07
N THR A 427 7.40 4.36 24.29
CA THR A 427 8.21 4.76 25.43
C THR A 427 9.62 4.17 25.37
N LEU A 428 10.58 4.72 26.15
CA LEU A 428 11.92 4.17 26.25
C LEU A 428 11.86 2.72 26.76
N ARG A 429 11.01 2.44 27.74
CA ARG A 429 10.74 1.08 28.23
C ARG A 429 10.37 0.14 27.08
N SER A 430 9.42 0.55 26.24
CA SER A 430 8.98 -0.26 25.09
C SER A 430 10.10 -0.48 24.07
N GLN A 431 11.05 0.46 23.93
CA GLN A 431 12.22 0.25 23.07
C GLN A 431 13.13 -0.85 23.61
N MET A 432 13.32 -0.91 24.91
CA MET A 432 14.23 -1.88 25.53
C MET A 432 13.68 -3.30 25.53
N ILE A 433 12.37 -3.47 25.74
CA ILE A 433 11.73 -4.80 25.80
C ILE A 433 11.32 -5.37 24.42
N TYR A 434 11.33 -4.55 23.36
CA TYR A 434 10.94 -5.00 22.01
C TYR A 434 11.78 -6.20 21.52
N PRO A 435 11.18 -7.20 20.85
CA PRO A 435 9.77 -7.31 20.39
C PRO A 435 8.80 -7.92 21.42
N ASP A 436 9.22 -8.19 22.64
CA ASP A 436 8.37 -8.71 23.70
C ASP A 436 7.49 -7.57 24.28
N THR A 437 6.29 -7.92 24.72
CA THR A 437 5.36 -7.00 25.37
C THR A 437 4.96 -7.46 26.78
N THR A 438 5.46 -8.62 27.20
CA THR A 438 5.05 -9.28 28.44
C THR A 438 6.15 -9.28 29.50
N THR A 439 7.38 -8.92 29.15
CA THR A 439 8.51 -8.86 30.09
C THR A 439 8.30 -7.69 31.05
N GLU A 440 8.06 -7.98 32.29
CA GLU A 440 8.01 -7.02 33.41
C GLU A 440 9.38 -6.93 34.07
N LEU A 441 10.11 -5.85 33.80
CA LEU A 441 11.32 -5.47 34.52
C LEU A 441 11.04 -4.19 35.29
N ASP A 442 11.59 -4.12 36.50
CA ASP A 442 11.50 -2.91 37.30
C ASP A 442 12.39 -1.79 36.75
N ASP A 443 12.16 -0.59 37.22
CA ASP A 443 12.84 0.60 36.71
C ASP A 443 14.35 0.57 37.00
N ASP A 444 14.74 -0.02 38.11
CA ASP A 444 16.14 -0.12 38.51
C ASP A 444 16.90 -1.11 37.62
N ALA A 445 16.28 -2.23 37.26
CA ALA A 445 16.86 -3.19 36.32
C ALA A 445 17.03 -2.59 34.92
N LEU A 446 16.01 -1.84 34.42
CA LEU A 446 16.12 -1.17 33.13
C LEU A 446 17.18 -0.08 33.12
N ARG A 447 17.34 0.68 34.22
CA ARG A 447 18.41 1.69 34.37
C ARG A 447 19.78 1.03 34.42
N ALA A 448 19.93 -0.10 35.13
CA ALA A 448 21.17 -0.86 35.17
C ALA A 448 21.57 -1.36 33.75
N ILE A 449 20.61 -1.81 32.95
CA ILE A 449 20.87 -2.21 31.56
C ILE A 449 21.29 -1.01 30.71
N LEU A 450 20.69 0.17 30.90
CA LEU A 450 21.12 1.39 30.20
C LEU A 450 22.56 1.77 30.56
N ASP A 451 22.97 1.59 31.80
CA ASP A 451 24.35 1.77 32.24
C ASP A 451 25.32 0.79 31.56
N GLU A 452 24.92 -0.49 31.48
CA GLU A 452 25.72 -1.52 30.81
C GLU A 452 25.95 -1.22 29.34
N VAL A 453 24.96 -0.67 28.66
CA VAL A 453 25.07 -0.28 27.22
C VAL A 453 25.61 1.15 27.05
N CYS A 454 26.17 1.75 28.08
CA CYS A 454 26.78 3.09 28.07
C CYS A 454 25.78 4.23 27.70
N LEU A 455 24.57 4.13 28.24
CA LEU A 455 23.50 5.14 28.08
C LEU A 455 22.89 5.55 29.45
N PRO A 456 23.70 5.81 30.52
CA PRO A 456 23.18 6.03 31.88
C PRO A 456 22.22 7.24 31.96
N GLU A 457 22.52 8.30 31.24
CA GLU A 457 21.76 9.55 31.30
C GLU A 457 20.56 9.57 30.39
N LEU A 458 20.36 8.53 29.56
CA LEU A 458 19.33 8.55 28.52
C LEU A 458 17.93 8.69 29.12
N ALA A 459 17.60 7.93 30.15
CA ALA A 459 16.28 7.99 30.78
C ALA A 459 15.96 9.40 31.31
N ASP A 460 16.91 10.05 31.96
CA ASP A 460 16.71 11.36 32.55
C ASP A 460 16.68 12.45 31.46
N ARG A 461 17.49 12.34 30.41
CA ARG A 461 17.52 13.25 29.25
C ARG A 461 16.20 13.28 28.51
N VAL A 462 15.49 12.17 28.41
CA VAL A 462 14.24 12.08 27.65
C VAL A 462 12.98 12.27 28.50
N GLY A 463 13.12 12.40 29.82
CA GLY A 463 12.00 12.63 30.73
C GLY A 463 11.47 11.35 31.42
N GLY A 464 12.26 10.27 31.48
CA GLY A 464 11.96 9.02 32.15
C GLY A 464 11.78 7.83 31.22
N LEU A 465 11.66 6.64 31.81
CA LEU A 465 11.50 5.38 31.07
C LEU A 465 10.17 5.31 30.29
N ASP A 466 9.13 5.99 30.74
CA ASP A 466 7.82 5.99 30.14
C ASP A 466 7.57 7.21 29.21
N ALA A 467 8.61 8.03 28.98
CA ALA A 467 8.55 9.11 27.99
C ALA A 467 8.48 8.55 26.57
N ALA A 468 7.48 9.00 25.80
CA ALA A 468 7.32 8.65 24.39
C ALA A 468 7.96 9.74 23.51
N GLN A 469 8.84 9.30 22.61
CA GLN A 469 9.62 10.20 21.73
C GLN A 469 9.66 9.65 20.29
N ASP A 470 10.05 10.50 19.34
CA ASP A 470 10.48 10.08 18.00
C ASP A 470 11.97 9.68 18.05
N TRP A 471 12.22 8.43 18.40
CA TRP A 471 13.53 7.92 18.74
C TRP A 471 14.56 8.06 17.61
N GLU A 472 14.13 7.95 16.36
CA GLU A 472 15.03 8.11 15.21
C GLU A 472 15.59 9.54 15.09
N LYS A 473 14.83 10.54 15.57
CA LYS A 473 15.27 11.95 15.57
C LYS A 473 16.02 12.35 16.84
N VAL A 474 15.71 11.70 17.95
CA VAL A 474 16.29 12.04 19.27
C VAL A 474 17.66 11.39 19.50
N LEU A 475 17.84 10.17 18.97
CA LEU A 475 19.05 9.39 19.18
C LEU A 475 19.99 9.44 17.98
N SER A 476 21.28 9.66 18.25
CA SER A 476 22.35 9.43 17.27
C SER A 476 22.41 7.94 16.86
N MET A 477 23.00 7.62 15.70
CA MET A 477 23.13 6.23 15.24
C MET A 477 23.82 5.34 16.26
N GLY A 478 24.89 5.83 16.92
CA GLY A 478 25.59 5.08 17.97
C GLY A 478 24.72 4.83 19.22
N GLU A 479 23.87 5.79 19.61
CA GLU A 479 22.91 5.59 20.71
C GLU A 479 21.82 4.59 20.31
N GLN A 480 21.35 4.64 19.06
CA GLN A 480 20.39 3.66 18.52
C GLN A 480 20.97 2.24 18.56
N GLN A 481 22.21 2.05 18.14
CA GLN A 481 22.90 0.76 18.21
C GLN A 481 23.05 0.30 19.65
N ARG A 482 23.50 1.14 20.60
CA ARG A 482 23.59 0.78 22.02
C ARG A 482 22.22 0.42 22.60
N LEU A 483 21.17 1.16 22.27
CA LEU A 483 19.81 0.83 22.72
C LEU A 483 19.33 -0.51 22.16
N ALA A 484 19.73 -0.87 20.92
CA ALA A 484 19.45 -2.18 20.36
C ALA A 484 20.18 -3.32 21.11
N PHE A 485 21.40 -3.07 21.60
CA PHE A 485 22.10 -4.01 22.50
C PHE A 485 21.38 -4.17 23.85
N ALA A 486 20.75 -3.12 24.39
CA ALA A 486 19.92 -3.25 25.58
C ALA A 486 18.83 -4.33 25.42
N ARG A 487 18.24 -4.48 24.24
CA ARG A 487 17.28 -5.54 23.92
C ARG A 487 17.87 -6.94 24.06
N VAL A 488 19.14 -7.11 23.70
CA VAL A 488 19.84 -8.40 23.85
C VAL A 488 20.01 -8.73 25.33
N LEU A 489 20.41 -7.74 26.13
CA LEU A 489 20.60 -7.93 27.60
C LEU A 489 19.28 -8.18 28.32
N VAL A 490 18.19 -7.56 27.90
CA VAL A 490 16.83 -7.83 28.42
C VAL A 490 16.40 -9.26 28.11
N ARG A 491 16.68 -9.75 26.91
CA ARG A 491 16.14 -11.03 26.41
C ARG A 491 17.03 -12.22 26.70
N THR A 492 18.33 -12.01 26.90
CA THR A 492 19.34 -13.06 27.14
C THR A 492 19.23 -14.28 26.22
N PRO A 493 19.35 -14.08 24.90
CA PRO A 493 19.18 -15.15 23.90
C PRO A 493 20.38 -16.13 23.93
N LYS A 494 20.19 -17.35 23.41
CA LYS A 494 21.29 -18.33 23.27
C LYS A 494 22.23 -17.96 22.11
N MET A 495 21.74 -17.28 21.09
CA MET A 495 22.53 -16.87 19.93
C MET A 495 22.20 -15.43 19.53
N VAL A 496 23.23 -14.66 19.21
CA VAL A 496 23.12 -13.28 18.69
C VAL A 496 23.80 -13.19 17.34
N ILE A 497 23.11 -12.57 16.40
CA ILE A 497 23.61 -12.32 15.05
C ILE A 497 23.72 -10.80 14.86
N LEU A 498 24.93 -10.34 14.53
CA LEU A 498 25.30 -8.93 14.41
C LEU A 498 25.65 -8.61 12.95
N ASP A 499 24.85 -7.81 12.26
CA ASP A 499 25.14 -7.33 10.90
C ASP A 499 25.67 -5.89 10.98
N GLU A 500 26.99 -5.73 11.12
CA GLU A 500 27.65 -4.42 11.30
C GLU A 500 27.03 -3.55 12.42
N ALA A 501 26.46 -4.20 13.42
CA ALA A 501 25.63 -3.55 14.46
C ALA A 501 26.42 -2.62 15.39
N THR A 502 27.75 -2.59 15.28
CA THR A 502 28.66 -1.76 16.10
C THR A 502 29.41 -0.72 15.24
N SER A 503 29.06 -0.55 13.97
CA SER A 503 29.78 0.31 13.03
C SER A 503 29.81 1.79 13.44
N ALA A 504 28.82 2.28 14.17
CA ALA A 504 28.72 3.66 14.67
C ALA A 504 29.22 3.81 16.13
N LEU A 505 29.78 2.76 16.74
CA LEU A 505 30.34 2.81 18.09
C LEU A 505 31.82 3.14 18.08
N ASP A 506 32.29 3.78 19.15
CA ASP A 506 33.72 3.87 19.42
C ASP A 506 34.28 2.52 19.89
N SER A 507 35.59 2.33 19.77
CA SER A 507 36.25 1.05 20.09
C SER A 507 36.13 0.63 21.56
N CYS A 508 35.94 1.57 22.47
CA CYS A 508 35.78 1.26 23.90
C CYS A 508 34.41 0.67 24.19
N ASN A 509 33.36 1.32 23.69
CA ASN A 509 31.98 0.84 23.81
C ASN A 509 31.77 -0.48 23.06
N GLU A 510 32.32 -0.61 21.86
CA GLU A 510 32.29 -1.85 21.08
C GLU A 510 32.88 -3.03 21.87
N ARG A 511 34.09 -2.86 22.40
CA ARG A 511 34.76 -3.88 23.20
C ARG A 511 33.95 -4.28 24.42
N ARG A 512 33.43 -3.31 25.18
CA ARG A 512 32.64 -3.57 26.40
C ARG A 512 31.39 -4.40 26.11
N LEU A 513 30.72 -4.12 24.98
CA LEU A 513 29.52 -4.87 24.57
C LEU A 513 29.87 -6.30 24.15
N TYR A 514 30.94 -6.51 23.36
CA TYR A 514 31.37 -7.84 22.96
C TYR A 514 31.84 -8.67 24.16
N GLU A 515 32.64 -8.08 25.08
CA GLU A 515 33.07 -8.74 26.34
C GLU A 515 31.86 -9.19 27.19
N ARG A 516 30.81 -8.38 27.21
CA ARG A 516 29.58 -8.72 27.94
C ARG A 516 28.88 -9.93 27.30
N LEU A 517 28.71 -9.96 26.00
CA LEU A 517 28.09 -11.08 25.28
C LEU A 517 28.91 -12.38 25.43
N CYS A 518 30.24 -12.30 25.34
CA CYS A 518 31.11 -13.45 25.51
C CYS A 518 31.05 -13.99 26.96
N ARG A 519 30.97 -13.10 27.97
CA ARG A 519 30.85 -13.49 29.38
C ARG A 519 29.58 -14.27 29.68
N ASP A 520 28.49 -13.94 29.00
CA ASP A 520 27.20 -14.63 29.15
C ASP A 520 27.16 -15.98 28.41
N GLY A 521 28.25 -16.37 27.73
CA GLY A 521 28.32 -17.64 26.98
C GLY A 521 27.41 -17.68 25.75
N ILE A 522 27.02 -16.54 25.20
CA ILE A 522 26.16 -16.42 24.04
C ILE A 522 26.92 -16.80 22.76
N THR A 523 26.34 -17.64 21.93
CA THR A 523 26.90 -17.94 20.59
C THR A 523 26.80 -16.71 19.71
N LEU A 524 27.92 -16.21 19.17
CA LEU A 524 27.95 -14.99 18.36
C LEU A 524 28.20 -15.30 16.89
N VAL A 525 27.45 -14.64 16.01
CA VAL A 525 27.73 -14.60 14.58
C VAL A 525 27.76 -13.13 14.14
N SER A 526 28.92 -12.63 13.76
CA SER A 526 29.10 -11.20 13.47
C SER A 526 29.60 -10.97 12.06
N ILE A 527 29.07 -9.93 11.39
CA ILE A 527 29.74 -9.29 10.26
C ILE A 527 30.40 -8.04 10.81
N ALA A 528 31.70 -7.92 10.69
CA ALA A 528 32.45 -6.72 11.07
C ALA A 528 33.68 -6.53 10.16
N HIS A 529 34.14 -5.28 10.05
CA HIS A 529 35.31 -4.86 9.28
C HIS A 529 36.44 -4.32 10.17
N ARG A 530 36.27 -4.36 11.50
CA ARG A 530 37.26 -3.84 12.45
C ARG A 530 38.09 -4.97 13.06
N HIS A 531 39.41 -4.81 13.08
CA HIS A 531 40.35 -5.76 13.69
C HIS A 531 40.06 -6.01 15.19
N ALA A 532 39.60 -4.98 15.90
CA ALA A 532 39.31 -5.07 17.32
C ALA A 532 38.26 -6.13 17.70
N VAL A 533 37.36 -6.47 16.76
CA VAL A 533 36.28 -7.44 16.97
C VAL A 533 36.80 -8.89 16.92
N LEU A 534 37.91 -9.13 16.21
CA LEU A 534 38.49 -10.47 16.03
C LEU A 534 38.79 -11.16 17.36
N GLN A 535 39.29 -10.43 18.35
CA GLN A 535 39.66 -10.97 19.68
C GLN A 535 38.46 -11.59 20.46
N HIS A 536 37.25 -11.30 20.03
CA HIS A 536 36.02 -11.82 20.65
C HIS A 536 35.42 -13.00 19.89
N HIS A 537 36.12 -13.48 18.83
CA HIS A 537 35.65 -14.58 17.99
C HIS A 537 36.61 -15.78 18.06
N THR A 538 36.05 -16.97 17.87
CA THR A 538 36.82 -18.24 17.83
C THR A 538 37.15 -18.66 16.41
N HIS A 539 36.26 -18.31 15.44
CA HIS A 539 36.41 -18.68 14.04
C HIS A 539 36.19 -17.46 13.10
N VAL A 540 36.86 -17.46 11.98
CA VAL A 540 36.69 -16.49 10.89
C VAL A 540 36.27 -17.20 9.62
N LEU A 541 35.10 -16.87 9.10
CA LEU A 541 34.60 -17.30 7.81
C LEU A 541 34.84 -16.19 6.78
N ARG A 542 35.75 -16.42 5.86
CA ARG A 542 36.03 -15.49 4.76
C ARG A 542 35.27 -15.88 3.51
N LEU A 543 34.43 -14.99 3.00
CA LEU A 543 33.79 -15.12 1.70
C LEU A 543 34.60 -14.39 0.63
N THR A 544 35.17 -15.13 -0.33
CA THR A 544 36.07 -14.57 -1.34
C THR A 544 35.33 -14.13 -2.61
N GLY A 545 34.03 -14.49 -2.73
CA GLY A 545 33.19 -14.22 -3.90
C GLY A 545 33.16 -15.40 -4.88
N GLY A 546 32.20 -15.38 -5.81
CA GLY A 546 32.02 -16.49 -6.78
C GLY A 546 31.61 -17.81 -6.14
N GLY A 547 31.07 -17.81 -4.92
CA GLY A 547 30.67 -19.00 -4.16
C GLY A 547 31.78 -19.54 -3.24
N ALA A 548 33.02 -19.12 -3.38
CA ALA A 548 34.15 -19.64 -2.61
C ALA A 548 34.22 -19.05 -1.20
N TRP A 549 34.67 -19.87 -0.24
CA TRP A 549 34.81 -19.50 1.16
C TRP A 549 36.00 -20.22 1.82
N GLN A 550 36.47 -19.67 2.92
CA GLN A 550 37.54 -20.25 3.73
C GLN A 550 37.19 -20.08 5.22
N LEU A 551 37.41 -21.11 6.01
CA LEU A 551 37.24 -21.09 7.45
C LEU A 551 38.60 -21.15 8.15
N HIS A 552 38.87 -20.20 9.02
CA HIS A 552 40.12 -20.11 9.79
C HIS A 552 39.82 -20.01 11.29
N PRO A 553 40.70 -20.50 12.17
CA PRO A 553 40.67 -20.11 13.57
C PRO A 553 40.96 -18.61 13.68
N ALA A 554 40.32 -17.93 14.63
CA ALA A 554 40.56 -16.49 14.83
C ALA A 554 41.94 -16.21 15.44
N GLU A 555 42.50 -17.18 16.18
CA GLU A 555 43.83 -17.07 16.73
C GLU A 555 44.88 -17.09 15.61
N GLY A 556 45.65 -16.02 15.53
CA GLY A 556 46.68 -15.85 14.49
C GLY A 556 46.17 -15.41 13.10
N TYR A 557 44.88 -15.06 12.98
CA TYR A 557 44.34 -14.51 11.72
C TYR A 557 44.77 -13.07 11.54
N ASP A 558 45.52 -12.82 10.46
CA ASP A 558 46.01 -11.49 10.07
C ASP A 558 45.14 -10.87 8.97
N PHE A 559 44.30 -9.89 9.34
CA PHE A 559 43.44 -9.18 8.40
C PHE A 559 44.25 -8.45 7.33
N ASP A 560 45.35 -7.77 7.70
CA ASP A 560 46.12 -6.91 6.79
C ASP A 560 46.84 -7.74 5.73
N ALA A 561 47.43 -8.86 6.13
CA ALA A 561 48.06 -9.79 5.21
C ALA A 561 47.03 -10.41 4.22
N VAL A 562 45.87 -10.77 4.72
CA VAL A 562 44.82 -11.39 3.93
C VAL A 562 44.10 -10.39 3.02
N GLU A 563 44.00 -9.13 3.41
CA GLU A 563 43.42 -8.06 2.60
C GLU A 563 44.40 -7.63 1.48
N ALA A 564 45.69 -7.52 1.78
CA ALA A 564 46.73 -7.27 0.79
C ALA A 564 46.83 -8.38 -0.27
N GLU A 565 46.70 -9.66 0.14
CA GLU A 565 46.67 -10.79 -0.80
C GLU A 565 45.41 -10.75 -1.72
N ALA A 566 44.26 -10.33 -1.17
CA ALA A 566 43.05 -10.17 -1.95
C ALA A 566 43.10 -9.01 -2.92
N GLU A 567 43.74 -7.93 -2.55
CA GLU A 567 43.92 -6.75 -3.39
C GLU A 567 44.88 -7.07 -4.55
N ALA A 568 45.99 -7.72 -4.28
CA ALA A 568 46.91 -8.20 -5.29
C ALA A 568 46.27 -9.19 -6.28
N ALA A 569 45.44 -10.11 -5.78
CA ALA A 569 44.69 -11.04 -6.64
C ALA A 569 43.64 -10.33 -7.53
N ARG A 570 43.02 -9.25 -7.05
CA ARG A 570 42.10 -8.43 -7.84
C ARG A 570 42.81 -7.61 -8.92
N GLU A 571 43.94 -7.00 -8.60
CA GLU A 571 44.73 -6.28 -9.56
C GLU A 571 45.20 -7.20 -10.68
N ALA A 572 45.71 -8.38 -10.35
CA ALA A 572 46.10 -9.39 -11.32
C ALA A 572 44.92 -9.85 -12.21
N ALA A 573 43.72 -10.03 -11.61
CA ALA A 573 42.51 -10.41 -12.37
C ALA A 573 42.00 -9.26 -13.28
N LEU A 574 42.14 -8.01 -12.87
CA LEU A 574 41.78 -6.84 -13.67
C LEU A 574 42.77 -6.66 -14.84
N GLU A 575 44.09 -6.83 -14.60
CA GLU A 575 45.11 -6.79 -15.63
C GLU A 575 44.90 -7.92 -16.67
N ALA A 576 44.55 -9.12 -16.21
CA ALA A 576 44.25 -10.22 -17.12
C ALA A 576 43.02 -9.95 -18.00
N LYS A 577 41.96 -9.35 -17.45
CA LYS A 577 40.78 -8.93 -18.21
C LYS A 577 41.09 -7.80 -19.22
N LEU A 578 41.90 -6.85 -18.84
CA LEU A 578 42.33 -5.76 -19.74
C LEU A 578 43.21 -6.29 -20.88
N ALA A 579 44.07 -7.25 -20.58
CA ALA A 579 44.90 -7.92 -21.59
C ALA A 579 44.07 -8.77 -22.57
N ASP A 580 43.01 -9.42 -22.11
CA ASP A 580 42.12 -10.20 -22.97
C ASP A 580 41.17 -9.31 -23.79
N GLY A 581 40.69 -8.21 -23.20
CA GLY A 581 39.89 -7.18 -23.90
C GLY A 581 40.69 -6.45 -24.98
N ALA A 582 42.00 -6.30 -24.80
CA ALA A 582 42.90 -5.73 -25.82
C ALA A 582 43.16 -6.71 -26.99
N ARG A 583 42.98 -8.03 -26.80
CA ARG A 583 43.09 -9.05 -27.84
C ARG A 583 41.80 -9.25 -28.65
N THR A 584 40.67 -8.81 -28.16
CA THR A 584 39.34 -8.96 -28.79
C THR A 584 38.75 -7.64 -29.31
N GLY A 585 39.59 -6.61 -29.56
CA GLY A 585 39.18 -5.36 -30.17
C GLY A 585 38.54 -5.60 -31.56
N PRO A 586 37.38 -4.97 -31.88
CA PRO A 586 36.73 -5.17 -33.17
C PRO A 586 37.65 -4.65 -34.29
N SER A 587 38.00 -5.53 -35.26
CA SER A 587 38.61 -5.15 -36.50
C SER A 587 37.70 -4.15 -37.23
N VAL A 588 38.09 -2.89 -37.24
CA VAL A 588 37.44 -1.85 -38.06
C VAL A 588 37.75 -2.18 -39.51
N GLN A 589 36.78 -2.75 -40.23
CA GLN A 589 36.82 -2.77 -41.69
C GLN A 589 36.55 -1.35 -42.21
N PRO A 590 37.32 -0.84 -43.16
CA PRO A 590 37.06 0.45 -43.76
C PRO A 590 35.82 0.31 -44.67
N THR A 591 34.78 1.04 -44.34
CA THR A 591 33.62 1.24 -45.24
C THR A 591 34.03 2.07 -46.42
N GLU A 592 34.08 1.46 -47.61
CA GLU A 592 34.14 2.15 -48.89
C GLU A 592 32.94 3.11 -49.01
N LYS A 593 33.28 4.33 -49.39
CA LYS A 593 32.32 5.35 -49.81
C LYS A 593 31.71 4.93 -51.14
N GLU A 594 30.45 4.61 -51.18
CA GLU A 594 29.67 4.73 -52.42
C GLU A 594 28.98 6.08 -52.47
N THR A 595 29.43 6.84 -53.47
CA THR A 595 28.78 8.02 -54.05
C THR A 595 27.68 7.57 -54.99
N SER A 596 26.40 7.92 -54.71
CA SER A 596 25.39 8.35 -55.69
C SER A 596 24.18 8.94 -54.98
#